data_ca26da4f3021e10f0c2ea6315b10e38a
#
_entry.id   ca26da4f3021e10f0c2ea6315b10e38a
#
_cell.length_a   1.000
_cell.length_b   1.000
_cell.length_c   1.000
_cell.angle_alpha   90.00
_cell.angle_beta   90.00
_cell.angle_gamma   90.00
#
_symmetry.space_group_name_H-M   'P 1'
#
loop_
_entity.id
_entity.type
_entity.pdbx_description
1 polymer ?
#
loop_
_entity_poly.entity_id
_entity_poly.type
_entity_poly.pdbx_seq_one_letter_code
_entity_poly.pdbx_strand_id
1 'polypeptide(L)'
;PMMATYRPHNSPLMEWVQTRGRLRSNKAMIDRRNLSGLVHALKSGEAVWFAPDQDYGPKGSVFAPFFSVQQAATTNGTYVLSRLSGAKMLTISMVRKADRKGYSLHISDVMRDYPGEDKQDAASYINKIIEKEILRAPEQYLWVHRRFKTRPLGETSLY
;
A
#
# COMPACT_ATOMS: atom_id res chain seq x y z
N PRO A 1 -4.20 14.14 -12.07
CA PRO A 1 -4.92 13.00 -11.46
C PRO A 1 -4.15 11.71 -11.72
N MET A 2 -4.09 10.83 -10.72
CA MET A 2 -3.43 9.52 -10.80
C MET A 2 -4.46 8.41 -10.95
N MET A 3 -4.01 7.22 -11.32
CA MET A 3 -4.81 6.01 -11.21
C MET A 3 -4.71 5.45 -9.79
N ALA A 4 -5.78 4.86 -9.26
CA ALA A 4 -5.76 4.29 -7.92
C ALA A 4 -6.12 2.81 -7.94
N THR A 5 -5.37 2.02 -7.15
CA THR A 5 -5.75 0.63 -6.91
C THR A 5 -6.90 0.57 -5.92
N TYR A 6 -7.82 -0.36 -6.12
CA TYR A 6 -8.91 -0.56 -5.17
C TYR A 6 -9.39 -2.02 -5.14
N ARG A 7 -10.18 -2.33 -4.15
CA ARG A 7 -10.96 -3.56 -4.09
C ARG A 7 -12.41 -3.21 -4.41
N PRO A 8 -13.05 -3.84 -5.41
CA PRO A 8 -14.47 -3.68 -5.65
C PRO A 8 -15.30 -4.05 -4.42
N HIS A 9 -16.33 -3.27 -4.16
CA HIS A 9 -17.21 -3.51 -3.02
C HIS A 9 -18.21 -4.64 -3.34
N ASN A 10 -18.58 -5.42 -2.32
CA ASN A 10 -19.50 -6.55 -2.51
C ASN A 10 -20.94 -6.10 -2.82
N SER A 11 -21.35 -4.92 -2.33
CA SER A 11 -22.67 -4.33 -2.63
C SER A 11 -22.57 -3.47 -3.90
N PRO A 12 -23.40 -3.71 -4.92
CA PRO A 12 -23.39 -2.93 -6.16
C PRO A 12 -23.65 -1.42 -5.92
N LEU A 13 -24.53 -1.08 -4.99
CA LEU A 13 -24.82 0.31 -4.65
C LEU A 13 -23.58 0.99 -4.03
N MET A 14 -22.91 0.33 -3.09
CA MET A 14 -21.71 0.88 -2.46
C MET A 14 -20.55 0.94 -3.45
N GLU A 15 -20.43 -0.02 -4.36
CA GLU A 15 -19.47 0.02 -5.46
C GLU A 15 -19.69 1.25 -6.33
N TRP A 16 -20.93 1.52 -6.73
CA TRP A 16 -21.27 2.69 -7.54
C TRP A 16 -20.92 4.00 -6.81
N VAL A 17 -21.34 4.15 -5.53
CA VAL A 17 -21.06 5.34 -4.72
C VAL A 17 -19.56 5.56 -4.58
N GLN A 18 -18.82 4.50 -4.21
CA GLN A 18 -17.39 4.57 -3.99
C GLN A 18 -16.61 4.91 -5.27
N THR A 19 -16.94 4.24 -6.37
CA THR A 19 -16.27 4.44 -7.65
C THR A 19 -16.56 5.84 -8.20
N ARG A 20 -17.83 6.28 -8.16
CA ARG A 20 -18.20 7.62 -8.57
C ARG A 20 -17.52 8.71 -7.72
N GLY A 21 -17.45 8.50 -6.40
CA GLY A 21 -16.75 9.43 -5.50
C GLY A 21 -15.27 9.54 -5.83
N ARG A 22 -14.60 8.41 -6.01
CA ARG A 22 -13.15 8.36 -6.29
C ARG A 22 -12.76 8.86 -7.67
N LEU A 23 -13.59 8.64 -8.69
CA LEU A 23 -13.36 9.14 -10.05
C LEU A 23 -13.47 10.66 -10.17
N ARG A 24 -13.93 11.37 -9.13
CA ARG A 24 -13.91 12.85 -9.10
C ARG A 24 -12.48 13.41 -9.00
N SER A 25 -11.55 12.64 -8.44
CA SER A 25 -10.16 13.05 -8.22
C SER A 25 -9.12 12.13 -8.87
N ASN A 26 -9.50 10.91 -9.21
CA ASN A 26 -8.61 9.95 -9.88
C ASN A 26 -8.96 9.82 -11.37
N LYS A 27 -7.96 9.58 -12.19
CA LYS A 27 -8.11 9.34 -13.63
C LYS A 27 -8.85 8.01 -13.91
N ALA A 28 -8.52 6.98 -13.15
CA ALA A 28 -9.15 5.67 -13.22
C ALA A 28 -9.00 4.90 -11.91
N MET A 29 -9.86 3.90 -11.74
CA MET A 29 -9.80 2.92 -10.66
C MET A 29 -9.45 1.55 -11.24
N ILE A 30 -8.41 0.91 -10.75
CA ILE A 30 -7.94 -0.40 -11.23
C ILE A 30 -8.10 -1.42 -10.10
N ASP A 31 -8.81 -2.53 -10.34
CA ASP A 31 -8.87 -3.63 -9.37
C ASP A 31 -7.45 -4.08 -9.02
N ARG A 32 -7.13 -4.12 -7.72
CA ARG A 32 -5.82 -4.54 -7.21
C ARG A 32 -5.37 -5.93 -7.70
N ARG A 33 -6.30 -6.77 -8.17
CA ARG A 33 -6.02 -8.08 -8.75
C ARG A 33 -5.67 -8.02 -10.24
N ASN A 34 -5.92 -6.90 -10.91
CA ASN A 34 -5.59 -6.71 -12.31
C ASN A 34 -4.14 -6.25 -12.46
N LEU A 35 -3.20 -7.18 -12.22
CA LEU A 35 -1.77 -6.89 -12.31
C LEU A 35 -1.36 -6.39 -13.69
N SER A 36 -1.88 -7.00 -14.76
CA SER A 36 -1.56 -6.60 -16.14
C SER A 36 -1.98 -5.16 -16.43
N GLY A 37 -3.17 -4.77 -15.97
CA GLY A 37 -3.67 -3.39 -16.11
C GLY A 37 -2.82 -2.38 -15.34
N LEU A 38 -2.37 -2.73 -14.12
CA LEU A 38 -1.48 -1.89 -13.32
C LEU A 38 -0.11 -1.71 -13.99
N VAL A 39 0.49 -2.80 -14.47
CA VAL A 39 1.78 -2.75 -15.18
C VAL A 39 1.67 -1.96 -16.49
N HIS A 40 0.59 -2.15 -17.23
CA HIS A 40 0.34 -1.38 -18.46
C HIS A 40 0.23 0.12 -18.16
N ALA A 41 -0.55 0.51 -17.16
CA ALA A 41 -0.68 1.90 -16.75
C ALA A 41 0.68 2.53 -16.41
N LEU A 42 1.48 1.85 -15.58
CA LEU A 42 2.83 2.31 -15.21
C LEU A 42 3.75 2.44 -16.42
N LYS A 43 3.76 1.47 -17.33
CA LYS A 43 4.56 1.53 -18.58
C LYS A 43 4.12 2.63 -19.53
N SER A 44 2.86 3.01 -19.47
CA SER A 44 2.31 4.15 -20.25
C SER A 44 2.60 5.51 -19.60
N GLY A 45 3.40 5.56 -18.52
CA GLY A 45 3.77 6.80 -17.84
C GLY A 45 2.74 7.34 -16.88
N GLU A 46 1.72 6.54 -16.53
CA GLU A 46 0.72 6.93 -15.55
C GLU A 46 1.23 6.76 -14.11
N ALA A 47 0.84 7.66 -13.23
CA ALA A 47 1.05 7.48 -11.79
C ALA A 47 -0.03 6.56 -11.22
N VAL A 48 0.39 5.53 -10.49
CA VAL A 48 -0.52 4.56 -9.84
C VAL A 48 -0.36 4.64 -8.33
N TRP A 49 -1.45 4.95 -7.62
CA TRP A 49 -1.50 4.86 -6.17
C TRP A 49 -1.68 3.41 -5.73
N PHE A 50 -0.81 2.94 -4.85
CA PHE A 50 -0.82 1.60 -4.29
C PHE A 50 -0.62 1.67 -2.77
N ALA A 51 -1.40 0.91 -1.99
CA ALA A 51 -1.36 0.88 -0.53
C ALA A 51 -0.80 -0.46 -0.03
N PRO A 52 0.49 -0.58 0.29
CA PRO A 52 1.10 -1.82 0.75
C PRO A 52 1.02 -2.05 2.26
N ASP A 53 0.39 -1.17 3.00
CA ASP A 53 0.34 -1.13 4.47
C ASP A 53 -0.63 -2.14 5.11
N GLN A 54 -1.40 -2.87 4.30
CA GLN A 54 -2.42 -3.80 4.79
C GLN A 54 -1.97 -5.26 4.66
N ASP A 55 -2.55 -6.10 5.54
CA ASP A 55 -2.42 -7.55 5.44
C ASP A 55 -3.49 -8.10 4.47
N TYR A 56 -3.05 -8.54 3.32
CA TYR A 56 -3.90 -9.12 2.27
C TYR A 56 -4.04 -10.65 2.33
N GLY A 57 -3.50 -11.26 3.37
CA GLY A 57 -3.47 -12.71 3.53
C GLY A 57 -2.16 -13.34 3.01
N PRO A 58 -2.05 -14.67 3.04
CA PRO A 58 -0.79 -15.36 2.74
C PRO A 58 -0.43 -15.33 1.25
N LYS A 59 -1.42 -15.26 0.36
CA LYS A 59 -1.17 -15.27 -1.09
C LYS A 59 -0.57 -13.93 -1.54
N GLY A 60 0.61 -13.98 -2.17
CA GLY A 60 1.30 -12.78 -2.66
C GLY A 60 1.91 -11.92 -1.56
N SER A 61 2.18 -12.53 -0.39
CA SER A 61 2.88 -11.90 0.72
C SER A 61 4.18 -12.64 1.05
N VAL A 62 5.07 -11.93 1.69
CA VAL A 62 6.25 -12.47 2.38
C VAL A 62 6.20 -12.01 3.84
N PHE A 63 6.90 -12.70 4.73
CA PHE A 63 6.98 -12.30 6.13
C PHE A 63 8.20 -11.42 6.34
N ALA A 64 7.98 -10.19 6.75
CA ALA A 64 9.02 -9.19 6.97
C ALA A 64 8.77 -8.44 8.28
N PRO A 65 9.81 -7.90 8.94
CA PRO A 65 9.65 -7.12 10.15
C PRO A 65 8.73 -5.92 9.93
N PHE A 66 7.84 -5.68 10.90
CA PHE A 66 7.00 -4.47 10.97
C PHE A 66 6.81 -4.10 12.44
N PHE A 67 7.43 -3.00 12.88
CA PHE A 67 7.60 -2.65 14.28
C PHE A 67 8.21 -3.82 15.08
N SER A 68 7.62 -4.21 16.20
CA SER A 68 8.08 -5.32 17.04
C SER A 68 7.75 -6.70 16.49
N VAL A 69 6.90 -6.80 15.48
CA VAL A 69 6.49 -8.09 14.88
C VAL A 69 7.47 -8.48 13.77
N GLN A 70 8.36 -9.45 14.07
CA GLN A 70 9.43 -9.85 13.15
C GLN A 70 8.91 -10.51 11.87
N GLN A 71 7.75 -11.15 11.92
CA GLN A 71 7.17 -11.89 10.80
C GLN A 71 5.75 -11.39 10.50
N ALA A 72 5.64 -10.15 10.04
CA ALA A 72 4.38 -9.57 9.57
C ALA A 72 4.19 -9.87 8.09
N ALA A 73 3.02 -10.42 7.72
CA ALA A 73 2.70 -10.67 6.31
C ALA A 73 2.65 -9.34 5.55
N THR A 74 3.56 -9.18 4.60
CA THR A 74 3.73 -7.97 3.80
C THR A 74 3.54 -8.29 2.33
N THR A 75 2.68 -7.53 1.64
CA THR A 75 2.44 -7.75 0.21
C THR A 75 3.71 -7.57 -0.61
N ASN A 76 3.93 -8.47 -1.57
CA ASN A 76 5.00 -8.32 -2.56
C ASN A 76 4.59 -7.46 -3.76
N GLY A 77 3.42 -6.81 -3.70
CA GLY A 77 2.87 -6.03 -4.81
C GLY A 77 3.79 -4.90 -5.28
N THR A 78 4.44 -4.17 -4.37
CA THR A 78 5.42 -3.12 -4.71
C THR A 78 6.60 -3.69 -5.49
N TYR A 79 7.16 -4.81 -5.03
CA TYR A 79 8.24 -5.53 -5.71
C TYR A 79 7.83 -5.95 -7.12
N VAL A 80 6.68 -6.61 -7.26
CA VAL A 80 6.19 -7.10 -8.54
C VAL A 80 5.92 -5.95 -9.51
N LEU A 81 5.24 -4.89 -9.06
CA LEU A 81 4.92 -3.74 -9.89
C LEU A 81 6.18 -3.01 -10.35
N SER A 82 7.12 -2.71 -9.46
CA SER A 82 8.36 -2.03 -9.83
C SER A 82 9.21 -2.85 -10.81
N ARG A 83 9.36 -4.15 -10.56
CA ARG A 83 10.15 -5.04 -11.40
C ARG A 83 9.56 -5.22 -12.80
N LEU A 84 8.24 -5.37 -12.91
CA LEU A 84 7.58 -5.58 -14.20
C LEU A 84 7.41 -4.29 -15.02
N SER A 85 7.33 -3.14 -14.36
CA SER A 85 7.10 -1.87 -15.04
C SER A 85 8.35 -1.01 -15.19
N GLY A 86 9.35 -1.19 -14.33
CA GLY A 86 10.49 -0.26 -14.19
C GLY A 86 10.11 1.09 -13.56
N ALA A 87 8.90 1.21 -13.01
CA ALA A 87 8.41 2.45 -12.44
C ALA A 87 9.19 2.84 -11.18
N LYS A 88 9.47 4.14 -11.07
CA LYS A 88 10.04 4.72 -9.85
C LYS A 88 8.95 4.84 -8.78
N MET A 89 9.36 4.72 -7.52
CA MET A 89 8.46 4.79 -6.37
C MET A 89 8.78 5.98 -5.48
N LEU A 90 7.75 6.55 -4.88
CA LEU A 90 7.81 7.51 -3.81
C LEU A 90 6.69 7.21 -2.80
N THR A 91 6.81 7.71 -1.58
CA THR A 91 5.73 7.62 -0.59
C THR A 91 4.92 8.91 -0.55
N ILE A 92 3.63 8.73 -0.30
CA ILE A 92 2.73 9.82 0.02
C ILE A 92 2.02 9.45 1.32
N SER A 93 2.14 10.30 2.33
CA SER A 93 1.37 10.18 3.56
C SER A 93 0.65 11.49 3.87
N MET A 94 -0.45 11.39 4.58
CA MET A 94 -1.29 12.54 4.91
C MET A 94 -1.61 12.52 6.40
N VAL A 95 -1.29 13.63 7.08
CA VAL A 95 -1.53 13.81 8.51
C VAL A 95 -2.52 14.95 8.71
N ARG A 96 -3.60 14.70 9.43
CA ARG A 96 -4.55 15.74 9.83
C ARG A 96 -3.90 16.66 10.86
N LYS A 97 -3.96 17.96 10.63
CA LYS A 97 -3.37 18.98 11.53
C LYS A 97 -4.02 18.95 12.91
N ALA A 98 -3.24 19.27 13.94
CA ALA A 98 -3.70 19.28 15.34
C ALA A 98 -4.86 20.28 15.57
N ASP A 99 -4.86 21.41 14.86
CA ASP A 99 -5.94 22.40 14.90
C ASP A 99 -7.21 21.96 14.15
N ARG A 100 -7.21 20.76 13.56
CA ARG A 100 -8.29 20.18 12.75
C ARG A 100 -8.64 20.98 11.49
N LYS A 101 -7.83 21.97 11.10
CA LYS A 101 -8.05 22.80 9.91
C LYS A 101 -7.21 22.32 8.73
N GLY A 102 -7.53 21.12 8.25
CA GLY A 102 -6.90 20.55 7.06
C GLY A 102 -5.85 19.49 7.35
N TYR A 103 -5.03 19.23 6.35
CA TYR A 103 -4.06 18.14 6.33
C TYR A 103 -2.69 18.63 5.89
N SER A 104 -1.64 17.97 6.35
CA SER A 104 -0.29 18.09 5.81
C SER A 104 -0.04 16.87 4.90
N LEU A 105 0.34 17.13 3.66
CA LEU A 105 0.74 16.08 2.72
C LEU A 105 2.26 15.97 2.73
N HIS A 106 2.76 14.77 2.99
CA HIS A 106 4.18 14.44 2.95
C HIS A 106 4.46 13.59 1.74
N ILE A 107 5.34 14.06 0.88
CA ILE A 107 5.78 13.36 -0.35
C ILE A 107 7.28 13.16 -0.22
N SER A 108 7.76 11.93 -0.34
CA SER A 108 9.20 11.63 -0.31
C SER A 108 9.87 11.93 -1.64
N ASP A 109 11.21 11.97 -1.62
CA ASP A 109 11.98 11.77 -2.84
C ASP A 109 11.76 10.38 -3.42
N VAL A 110 12.16 10.22 -4.68
CA VAL A 110 12.15 8.91 -5.35
C VAL A 110 13.07 7.95 -4.59
N MET A 111 12.57 6.76 -4.31
CA MET A 111 13.35 5.69 -3.68
C MET A 111 14.45 5.22 -4.64
N ARG A 112 15.71 5.54 -4.32
CA ARG A 112 16.87 5.18 -5.16
C ARG A 112 17.44 3.82 -4.79
N ASP A 113 17.41 3.49 -3.50
CA ASP A 113 18.04 2.28 -2.93
C ASP A 113 17.02 1.15 -2.68
N TYR A 114 15.92 1.14 -3.45
CA TYR A 114 14.92 0.09 -3.33
C TYR A 114 15.50 -1.25 -3.80
N PRO A 115 15.48 -2.32 -2.95
CA PRO A 115 16.06 -3.61 -3.29
C PRO A 115 15.18 -4.35 -4.30
N GLY A 116 15.47 -4.18 -5.58
CA GLY A 116 14.69 -4.75 -6.69
C GLY A 116 14.96 -6.20 -7.00
N GLU A 117 15.95 -6.83 -6.36
CA GLU A 117 16.37 -8.21 -6.68
C GLU A 117 15.76 -9.25 -5.76
N ASP A 118 15.48 -8.91 -4.51
CA ASP A 118 14.88 -9.83 -3.53
C ASP A 118 13.56 -9.28 -2.97
N LYS A 119 12.52 -10.12 -2.98
CA LYS A 119 11.19 -9.74 -2.49
C LYS A 119 11.10 -9.58 -0.98
N GLN A 120 11.97 -10.27 -0.22
CA GLN A 120 12.03 -10.21 1.24
C GLN A 120 12.66 -8.89 1.68
N ASP A 121 13.78 -8.52 1.06
CA ASP A 121 14.45 -7.25 1.31
C ASP A 121 13.58 -6.08 0.87
N ALA A 122 12.91 -6.21 -0.28
CA ALA A 122 11.94 -5.23 -0.77
C ALA A 122 10.79 -5.00 0.22
N ALA A 123 10.23 -6.06 0.79
CA ALA A 123 9.17 -5.97 1.78
C ALA A 123 9.66 -5.33 3.09
N SER A 124 10.85 -5.72 3.55
CA SER A 124 11.49 -5.13 4.75
C SER A 124 11.76 -3.64 4.57
N TYR A 125 12.23 -3.24 3.39
CA TYR A 125 12.47 -1.85 3.04
C TYR A 125 11.17 -1.03 3.07
N ILE A 126 10.11 -1.53 2.42
CA ILE A 126 8.81 -0.85 2.39
C ILE A 126 8.21 -0.76 3.80
N ASN A 127 8.30 -1.81 4.61
CA ASN A 127 7.81 -1.77 5.98
C ASN A 127 8.50 -0.67 6.80
N LYS A 128 9.82 -0.54 6.73
CA LYS A 128 10.56 0.54 7.41
C LYS A 128 10.10 1.94 7.00
N ILE A 129 9.78 2.12 5.71
CA ILE A 129 9.24 3.40 5.23
C ILE A 129 7.84 3.64 5.80
N ILE A 130 6.97 2.63 5.78
CA ILE A 130 5.62 2.75 6.34
C ILE A 130 5.68 3.06 7.84
N GLU A 131 6.54 2.37 8.60
CA GLU A 131 6.77 2.66 10.02
C GLU A 131 7.14 4.13 10.27
N LYS A 132 8.10 4.64 9.48
CA LYS A 132 8.51 6.05 9.56
C LYS A 132 7.35 7.02 9.31
N GLU A 133 6.50 6.71 8.33
CA GLU A 133 5.35 7.56 8.03
C GLU A 133 4.25 7.43 9.11
N ILE A 134 4.02 6.24 9.67
CA ILE A 134 3.09 6.05 10.80
C ILE A 134 3.54 6.83 12.03
N LEU A 135 4.84 6.84 12.34
CA LEU A 135 5.40 7.54 13.50
C LEU A 135 5.25 9.07 13.44
N ARG A 136 4.84 9.66 12.31
CA ARG A 136 4.47 11.07 12.22
C ARG A 136 3.20 11.42 13.00
N ALA A 137 2.24 10.47 13.02
CA ALA A 137 0.97 10.61 13.74
C ALA A 137 0.38 9.20 13.98
N PRO A 138 0.94 8.42 14.92
CA PRO A 138 0.57 7.02 15.11
C PRO A 138 -0.89 6.83 15.48
N GLU A 139 -1.51 7.82 16.13
CA GLU A 139 -2.95 7.83 16.47
C GLU A 139 -3.86 7.93 15.23
N GLN A 140 -3.33 8.28 14.07
CA GLN A 140 -4.10 8.40 12.82
C GLN A 140 -3.96 7.18 11.91
N TYR A 141 -3.14 6.21 12.28
CA TYR A 141 -3.05 4.95 11.53
C TYR A 141 -4.26 4.05 11.79
N LEU A 142 -4.69 3.32 10.77
CA LEU A 142 -5.89 2.48 10.84
C LEU A 142 -5.63 1.17 11.62
N TRP A 143 -5.36 1.27 12.93
CA TRP A 143 -5.08 0.11 13.81
C TRP A 143 -6.21 -0.91 13.90
N VAL A 144 -7.46 -0.53 13.60
CA VAL A 144 -8.60 -1.45 13.53
C VAL A 144 -8.48 -2.46 12.38
N HIS A 145 -7.65 -2.18 11.37
CA HIS A 145 -7.23 -3.18 10.41
C HIS A 145 -6.27 -4.17 11.10
N ARG A 146 -6.67 -5.42 11.20
CA ARG A 146 -5.84 -6.48 11.82
C ARG A 146 -4.59 -6.73 10.98
N ARG A 147 -3.57 -5.85 11.13
CA ARG A 147 -2.35 -5.81 10.32
C ARG A 147 -1.51 -7.10 10.45
N PHE A 148 -1.63 -7.80 11.57
CA PHE A 148 -0.84 -8.98 11.91
C PHE A 148 -1.69 -10.27 11.95
N LYS A 149 -2.82 -10.31 11.27
CA LYS A 149 -3.73 -11.47 11.29
C LYS A 149 -3.17 -12.70 10.61
N THR A 150 -2.34 -12.52 9.56
CA THR A 150 -1.68 -13.61 8.85
C THR A 150 -0.34 -13.90 9.49
N ARG A 151 -0.19 -15.11 10.01
CA ARG A 151 1.03 -15.57 10.68
C ARG A 151 1.69 -16.71 9.89
N PRO A 152 3.00 -16.91 10.05
CA PRO A 152 3.65 -18.12 9.57
C PRO A 152 2.98 -19.39 10.09
N LEU A 153 3.13 -20.48 9.35
CA LEU A 153 2.60 -21.78 9.77
C LEU A 153 3.21 -22.19 11.13
N GLY A 154 2.34 -22.53 12.08
CA GLY A 154 2.72 -22.94 13.44
C GLY A 154 2.82 -21.80 14.44
N GLU A 155 2.72 -20.52 14.00
CA GLU A 155 2.67 -19.41 14.93
C GLU A 155 1.25 -19.09 15.39
N THR A 156 1.12 -18.64 16.66
CA THR A 156 -0.18 -18.27 17.26
C THR A 156 -0.69 -16.95 16.70
N SER A 157 -2.02 -16.79 16.70
CA SER A 157 -2.67 -15.52 16.39
C SER A 157 -2.28 -14.46 17.42
N LEU A 158 -2.13 -13.22 16.94
CA LEU A 158 -1.91 -12.04 17.79
C LEU A 158 -3.22 -11.31 18.16
N TYR A 159 -4.38 -11.85 17.75
CA TYR A 159 -5.72 -11.29 17.99
C TYR A 159 -6.67 -12.32 18.58
#